data_ddd6918a2d7d6816b0f67462af5fda39
#
_entry.id   ddd6918a2d7d6816b0f67462af5fda39
#
_cell.length_a   1.000
_cell.length_b   1.000
_cell.length_c   1.000
_cell.angle_alpha   90.00
_cell.angle_beta   90.00
_cell.angle_gamma   90.00
#
_symmetry.space_group_name_H-M   'P 1'
#
loop_
_entity.id
_entity.type
_entity.pdbx_description
1 polymer ?
#
loop_
_entity_poly.entity_id
_entity_poly.type
_entity_poly.pdbx_seq_one_letter_code
_entity_poly.pdbx_strand_id
1 'polypeptide(L)'
;VDLIEDRINDCFERSMNGRRLNPAGRDMRDIVSYFAFLSTGIPVGIPMEGQGFPRLAPLRGDAARGAAVFTSTCARCHGATGQGSPIAPPLWGSRSYNNGAGMSHINTAASFIYALMPLDRAVKLTPQAAFDVSTYINTRPRPDFPGRTRDWPRGGKPPDADYHILPVTTKEKSR
;
A
#
# COMPACT_ATOMS: atom_id res chain seq x y z
N VAL A 1 -20.21 -1.79 -1.92
CA VAL A 1 -19.59 -1.79 -3.25
C VAL A 1 -18.88 -0.45 -3.37
N ASP A 2 -17.57 -0.46 -3.57
CA ASP A 2 -16.81 0.77 -3.78
C ASP A 2 -16.93 1.18 -5.25
N LEU A 3 -17.15 2.45 -5.49
CA LEU A 3 -17.11 3.01 -6.84
C LEU A 3 -15.64 3.14 -7.28
N ILE A 4 -15.38 3.16 -8.59
CA ILE A 4 -14.04 3.33 -9.13
C ILE A 4 -13.42 4.66 -8.66
N GLU A 5 -14.22 5.72 -8.54
CA GLU A 5 -13.81 7.02 -8.04
C GLU A 5 -13.35 6.97 -6.58
N ASP A 6 -14.02 6.17 -5.75
CA ASP A 6 -13.60 5.97 -4.35
C ASP A 6 -12.28 5.20 -4.32
N ARG A 7 -12.14 4.17 -5.15
CA ARG A 7 -10.89 3.40 -5.24
C ARG A 7 -9.71 4.22 -5.76
N ILE A 8 -9.94 5.12 -6.72
CA ILE A 8 -8.94 6.09 -7.19
C ILE A 8 -8.55 7.03 -6.04
N ASN A 9 -9.54 7.56 -5.34
CA ASN A 9 -9.31 8.47 -4.22
C ASN A 9 -8.57 7.80 -3.05
N ASP A 10 -8.79 6.52 -2.78
CA ASP A 10 -7.99 5.77 -1.82
C ASP A 10 -6.50 5.76 -2.18
N CYS A 11 -6.15 5.68 -3.46
CA CYS A 11 -4.76 5.79 -3.88
C CYS A 11 -4.19 7.19 -3.62
N PHE A 12 -4.95 8.25 -3.93
CA PHE A 12 -4.51 9.62 -3.66
C PHE A 12 -4.35 9.90 -2.16
N GLU A 13 -5.33 9.52 -1.36
CA GLU A 13 -5.33 9.83 0.08
C GLU A 13 -4.39 8.94 0.89
N ARG A 14 -4.24 7.67 0.53
CA ARG A 14 -3.48 6.67 1.30
C ARG A 14 -2.08 6.45 0.74
N SER A 15 -1.99 5.95 -0.48
CA SER A 15 -0.70 5.57 -1.08
C SER A 15 0.16 6.77 -1.40
N MET A 16 -0.43 7.86 -1.86
CA MET A 16 0.26 9.10 -2.19
C MET A 16 0.28 10.10 -1.02
N ASN A 17 -0.42 9.81 0.08
CA ASN A 17 -0.58 10.70 1.23
C ASN A 17 -0.98 12.13 0.81
N GLY A 18 -1.82 12.22 -0.20
CA GLY A 18 -2.25 13.44 -0.86
C GLY A 18 -3.69 13.82 -0.53
N ARG A 19 -4.32 14.52 -1.45
CA ARG A 19 -5.69 15.01 -1.30
C ARG A 19 -6.62 14.29 -2.26
N ARG A 20 -7.84 14.06 -1.79
CA ARG A 20 -8.93 13.50 -2.57
C ARG A 20 -9.24 14.39 -3.78
N LEU A 21 -9.40 13.78 -4.95
CA LEU A 21 -9.94 14.46 -6.12
C LEU A 21 -11.45 14.65 -5.97
N ASN A 22 -11.97 15.73 -6.58
CA ASN A 22 -13.43 15.90 -6.70
C ASN A 22 -13.99 14.77 -7.60
N PRO A 23 -14.90 13.90 -7.12
CA PRO A 23 -15.47 12.81 -7.91
C PRO A 23 -16.17 13.28 -9.19
N ALA A 24 -16.76 14.48 -9.20
CA ALA A 24 -17.39 15.09 -10.37
C ALA A 24 -16.41 15.98 -11.18
N GLY A 25 -15.15 16.04 -10.79
CA GLY A 25 -14.13 16.88 -11.41
C GLY A 25 -13.62 16.32 -12.74
N ARG A 26 -12.95 17.18 -13.51
CA ARG A 26 -12.35 16.80 -14.79
C ARG A 26 -11.30 15.72 -14.63
N ASP A 27 -10.36 15.90 -13.69
CA ASP A 27 -9.26 14.96 -13.47
C ASP A 27 -9.76 13.54 -13.16
N MET A 28 -10.82 13.44 -12.34
CA MET A 28 -11.45 12.14 -12.04
C MET A 28 -12.06 11.52 -13.29
N ARG A 29 -12.81 12.29 -14.08
CA ARG A 29 -13.40 11.79 -15.33
C ARG A 29 -12.34 11.32 -16.32
N ASP A 30 -11.25 12.06 -16.45
CA ASP A 30 -10.14 11.70 -17.34
C ASP A 30 -9.49 10.37 -16.91
N ILE A 31 -9.23 10.18 -15.61
CA ILE A 31 -8.70 8.92 -15.06
C ILE A 31 -9.67 7.76 -15.27
N VAL A 32 -10.96 7.94 -14.96
CA VAL A 32 -11.98 6.90 -15.15
C VAL A 32 -12.13 6.52 -16.63
N SER A 33 -12.11 7.54 -17.52
CA SER A 33 -12.15 7.30 -18.98
C SER A 33 -10.94 6.52 -19.47
N TYR A 34 -9.76 6.80 -18.92
CA TYR A 34 -8.55 6.04 -19.24
C TYR A 34 -8.64 4.57 -18.78
N PHE A 35 -9.15 4.31 -17.58
CA PHE A 35 -9.40 2.94 -17.13
C PHE A 35 -10.45 2.22 -18.00
N ALA A 36 -11.51 2.91 -18.40
CA ALA A 36 -12.50 2.37 -19.33
C ALA A 36 -11.88 2.02 -20.67
N PHE A 37 -11.01 2.89 -21.20
CA PHE A 37 -10.26 2.62 -22.43
C PHE A 37 -9.36 1.38 -22.29
N LEU A 38 -8.59 1.25 -21.21
CA LEU A 38 -7.70 0.10 -20.97
C LEU A 38 -8.45 -1.23 -20.84
N SER A 39 -9.70 -1.18 -20.36
CA SER A 39 -10.55 -2.37 -20.19
C SER A 39 -11.48 -2.66 -21.36
N THR A 40 -11.37 -1.90 -22.48
CA THR A 40 -12.22 -2.09 -23.66
C THR A 40 -12.09 -3.50 -24.21
N GLY A 41 -13.22 -4.18 -24.40
CA GLY A 41 -13.26 -5.54 -24.93
C GLY A 41 -12.92 -6.65 -23.92
N ILE A 42 -12.64 -6.30 -22.67
CA ILE A 42 -12.35 -7.29 -21.62
C ILE A 42 -13.62 -7.53 -20.81
N PRO A 43 -14.17 -8.75 -20.79
CA PRO A 43 -15.32 -9.08 -19.95
C PRO A 43 -15.01 -8.97 -18.46
N VAL A 44 -15.98 -8.50 -17.69
CA VAL A 44 -15.85 -8.39 -16.23
C VAL A 44 -15.70 -9.78 -15.59
N GLY A 45 -14.76 -9.90 -14.65
CA GLY A 45 -14.58 -11.12 -13.87
C GLY A 45 -13.67 -12.19 -14.52
N ILE A 46 -13.11 -11.93 -15.69
CA ILE A 46 -12.13 -12.84 -16.30
C ILE A 46 -10.76 -12.63 -15.61
N PRO A 47 -10.12 -13.71 -15.12
CA PRO A 47 -8.73 -13.64 -14.68
C PRO A 47 -7.82 -13.28 -15.86
N MET A 48 -6.99 -12.27 -15.68
CA MET A 48 -6.01 -11.84 -16.69
C MET A 48 -4.60 -12.16 -16.22
N GLU A 49 -3.77 -12.64 -17.15
CA GLU A 49 -2.34 -12.80 -16.87
C GLU A 49 -1.72 -11.44 -16.52
N GLY A 50 -0.88 -11.41 -15.49
CA GLY A 50 -0.27 -10.17 -15.00
C GLY A 50 -1.17 -9.29 -14.15
N GLN A 51 -2.38 -9.69 -13.84
CA GLN A 51 -3.27 -8.97 -12.94
C GLN A 51 -2.80 -9.08 -11.48
N GLY A 52 -2.33 -7.95 -10.95
CA GLY A 52 -1.79 -7.88 -9.59
C GLY A 52 -0.41 -8.53 -9.45
N PHE A 53 -0.09 -8.97 -8.24
CA PHE A 53 1.14 -9.72 -7.93
C PHE A 53 0.80 -10.93 -7.05
N PRO A 54 1.62 -12.03 -7.13
CA PRO A 54 1.38 -13.24 -6.35
C PRO A 54 1.37 -12.92 -4.86
N ARG A 55 0.36 -13.40 -4.15
CA ARG A 55 0.31 -13.30 -2.69
C ARG A 55 1.15 -14.40 -2.08
N LEU A 56 2.11 -14.01 -1.24
CA LEU A 56 2.88 -14.96 -0.44
C LEU A 56 2.06 -15.49 0.72
N ALA A 57 2.29 -16.75 1.10
CA ALA A 57 1.83 -17.23 2.39
C ALA A 57 2.48 -16.40 3.51
N PRO A 58 1.71 -15.98 4.54
CA PRO A 58 2.22 -15.14 5.60
C PRO A 58 3.41 -15.78 6.34
N LEU A 59 4.49 -15.00 6.50
CA LEU A 59 5.66 -15.37 7.29
C LEU A 59 5.90 -14.31 8.36
N ARG A 60 6.55 -14.72 9.45
CA ARG A 60 7.01 -13.77 10.47
C ARG A 60 8.28 -13.07 9.99
N GLY A 61 8.20 -11.76 9.76
CA GLY A 61 9.36 -10.94 9.42
C GLY A 61 10.18 -10.55 10.66
N ASP A 62 11.45 -10.27 10.42
CA ASP A 62 12.41 -9.80 11.43
C ASP A 62 13.00 -8.46 10.97
N ALA A 63 12.81 -7.41 11.75
CA ALA A 63 13.24 -6.07 11.38
C ALA A 63 14.77 -5.92 11.36
N ALA A 64 15.53 -6.68 12.18
CA ALA A 64 16.99 -6.61 12.17
C ALA A 64 17.58 -7.23 10.90
N ARG A 65 17.09 -8.41 10.50
CA ARG A 65 17.45 -8.99 9.19
C ARG A 65 16.98 -8.11 8.04
N GLY A 66 15.78 -7.53 8.16
CA GLY A 66 15.23 -6.60 7.19
C GLY A 66 16.09 -5.35 7.00
N ALA A 67 16.69 -4.82 8.06
CA ALA A 67 17.65 -3.71 7.98
C ALA A 67 18.89 -4.06 7.12
N ALA A 68 19.41 -5.28 7.27
CA ALA A 68 20.53 -5.75 6.46
C ALA A 68 20.14 -5.88 4.97
N VAL A 69 18.96 -6.47 4.68
CA VAL A 69 18.42 -6.55 3.31
C VAL A 69 18.20 -5.17 2.73
N PHE A 70 17.63 -4.23 3.50
CA PHE A 70 17.41 -2.86 3.04
C PHE A 70 18.74 -2.20 2.64
N THR A 71 19.75 -2.27 3.52
CA THR A 71 21.04 -1.65 3.31
C THR A 71 21.76 -2.20 2.07
N SER A 72 21.75 -3.52 1.90
CA SER A 72 22.46 -4.19 0.80
C SER A 72 21.75 -4.08 -0.55
N THR A 73 20.43 -3.97 -0.55
CA THR A 73 19.63 -4.13 -1.79
C THR A 73 18.80 -2.91 -2.14
N CYS A 74 18.13 -2.29 -1.15
CA CYS A 74 17.11 -1.27 -1.40
C CYS A 74 17.70 0.16 -1.35
N ALA A 75 18.67 0.39 -0.45
CA ALA A 75 19.21 1.71 -0.15
C ALA A 75 19.83 2.41 -1.36
N ARG A 76 20.38 1.67 -2.32
CA ARG A 76 20.99 2.24 -3.54
C ARG A 76 19.99 3.05 -4.39
N CYS A 77 18.69 2.70 -4.36
CA CYS A 77 17.65 3.43 -5.07
C CYS A 77 16.83 4.31 -4.13
N HIS A 78 16.41 3.77 -2.99
CA HIS A 78 15.54 4.48 -2.04
C HIS A 78 16.27 5.39 -1.05
N GLY A 79 17.61 5.49 -1.17
CA GLY A 79 18.48 6.26 -0.26
C GLY A 79 18.76 5.48 1.03
N ALA A 80 19.95 5.72 1.62
CA ALA A 80 20.37 5.04 2.85
C ALA A 80 19.41 5.31 4.04
N THR A 81 18.75 6.47 4.02
CA THR A 81 17.76 6.86 5.02
C THR A 81 16.32 6.50 4.64
N GLY A 82 16.10 5.84 3.48
CA GLY A 82 14.77 5.50 2.98
C GLY A 82 13.87 6.66 2.60
N GLN A 83 14.44 7.87 2.51
CA GLN A 83 13.70 9.11 2.17
C GLN A 83 13.55 9.33 0.67
N GLY A 84 13.88 8.30 -0.13
CA GLY A 84 13.80 8.36 -1.58
C GLY A 84 15.00 9.02 -2.25
N SER A 85 14.95 9.02 -3.57
CA SER A 85 15.92 9.64 -4.47
C SER A 85 15.18 10.15 -5.72
N PRO A 86 15.85 10.77 -6.69
CA PRO A 86 15.21 11.15 -7.95
C PRO A 86 14.60 9.99 -8.75
N ILE A 87 15.06 8.77 -8.50
CA ILE A 87 14.61 7.56 -9.25
C ILE A 87 13.73 6.61 -8.44
N ALA A 88 13.57 6.83 -7.13
CA ALA A 88 12.78 5.95 -6.28
C ALA A 88 12.09 6.71 -5.15
N PRO A 89 10.82 6.37 -4.83
CA PRO A 89 10.05 7.10 -3.81
C PRO A 89 10.58 6.85 -2.40
N PRO A 90 10.22 7.74 -1.44
CA PRO A 90 10.46 7.50 -0.02
C PRO A 90 9.64 6.31 0.48
N LEU A 91 10.25 5.48 1.33
CA LEU A 91 9.61 4.30 1.92
C LEU A 91 9.04 4.56 3.32
N TRP A 92 9.51 5.62 4.00
CA TRP A 92 9.01 6.11 5.29
C TRP A 92 9.25 7.61 5.44
N GLY A 93 8.84 8.19 6.57
CA GLY A 93 8.91 9.62 6.82
C GLY A 93 7.73 10.38 6.23
N SER A 94 7.76 11.70 6.38
CA SER A 94 6.61 12.59 6.09
C SER A 94 6.15 12.61 4.63
N ARG A 95 7.00 12.20 3.70
CA ARG A 95 6.71 12.18 2.26
C ARG A 95 6.38 10.79 1.71
N SER A 96 6.30 9.78 2.57
CA SER A 96 5.93 8.42 2.16
C SER A 96 4.41 8.23 2.16
N TYR A 97 3.98 7.05 1.72
CA TYR A 97 2.61 6.59 1.94
C TYR A 97 2.26 6.60 3.43
N ASN A 98 1.00 6.83 3.75
CA ASN A 98 0.55 6.82 5.14
C ASN A 98 0.16 5.41 5.63
N ASN A 99 -0.13 5.29 6.93
CA ASN A 99 -0.45 4.00 7.54
C ASN A 99 -1.79 3.38 7.05
N GLY A 100 -2.64 4.14 6.37
CA GLY A 100 -3.85 3.63 5.71
C GLY A 100 -3.60 3.03 4.32
N ALA A 101 -2.38 3.11 3.80
CA ALA A 101 -2.04 2.54 2.49
C ALA A 101 -1.93 1.00 2.54
N GLY A 102 -2.25 0.33 1.44
CA GLY A 102 -2.07 -1.12 1.34
C GLY A 102 -0.63 -1.58 1.60
N MET A 103 0.36 -0.74 1.30
CA MET A 103 1.78 -1.01 1.55
C MET A 103 2.18 -0.92 3.04
N SER A 104 1.33 -0.42 3.91
CA SER A 104 1.53 -0.48 5.36
C SER A 104 1.23 -1.88 5.94
N HIS A 105 0.52 -2.72 5.19
CA HIS A 105 0.27 -4.10 5.53
C HIS A 105 1.47 -4.98 5.15
N ILE A 106 2.08 -5.62 6.14
CA ILE A 106 3.33 -6.40 5.96
C ILE A 106 3.16 -7.47 4.88
N ASN A 107 2.04 -8.20 4.87
CA ASN A 107 1.78 -9.24 3.88
C ASN A 107 1.69 -8.69 2.45
N THR A 108 1.03 -7.55 2.27
CA THR A 108 0.92 -6.88 0.97
C THR A 108 2.27 -6.35 0.51
N ALA A 109 3.00 -5.67 1.40
CA ALA A 109 4.32 -5.12 1.09
C ALA A 109 5.34 -6.23 0.77
N ALA A 110 5.36 -7.32 1.54
CA ALA A 110 6.24 -8.45 1.28
C ALA A 110 5.96 -9.11 -0.08
N SER A 111 4.69 -9.30 -0.42
CA SER A 111 4.28 -9.86 -1.70
C SER A 111 4.68 -8.96 -2.89
N PHE A 112 4.47 -7.64 -2.75
CA PHE A 112 4.91 -6.66 -3.73
C PHE A 112 6.44 -6.65 -3.90
N ILE A 113 7.16 -6.60 -2.78
CA ILE A 113 8.64 -6.59 -2.78
C ILE A 113 9.19 -7.85 -3.45
N TYR A 114 8.65 -9.02 -3.10
CA TYR A 114 9.07 -10.28 -3.68
C TYR A 114 8.86 -10.34 -5.19
N ALA A 115 7.73 -9.84 -5.67
CA ALA A 115 7.35 -9.92 -7.07
C ALA A 115 8.05 -8.87 -7.96
N LEU A 116 8.26 -7.66 -7.42
CA LEU A 116 8.58 -6.50 -8.24
C LEU A 116 9.86 -5.77 -7.83
N MET A 117 10.44 -6.06 -6.66
CA MET A 117 11.64 -5.37 -6.17
C MET A 117 12.84 -6.31 -6.02
N PRO A 118 14.06 -5.83 -6.26
CA PRO A 118 14.38 -4.53 -6.86
C PRO A 118 13.91 -4.43 -8.32
N LEU A 119 13.54 -3.23 -8.76
CA LEU A 119 12.92 -3.01 -10.06
C LEU A 119 13.83 -3.42 -11.24
N ASP A 120 15.14 -3.27 -11.10
CA ASP A 120 16.13 -3.71 -12.07
C ASP A 120 16.42 -5.21 -12.06
N ARG A 121 15.77 -5.95 -11.14
CA ARG A 121 15.90 -7.41 -10.98
C ARG A 121 17.34 -7.91 -10.78
N ALA A 122 18.23 -7.06 -10.30
CA ALA A 122 19.63 -7.42 -10.06
C ALA A 122 19.79 -8.55 -9.02
N VAL A 123 18.83 -8.67 -8.10
CA VAL A 123 18.77 -9.73 -7.08
C VAL A 123 17.34 -10.22 -6.97
N LYS A 124 17.14 -11.53 -6.87
CA LYS A 124 15.85 -12.12 -6.53
C LYS A 124 15.81 -12.38 -5.02
N LEU A 125 14.95 -11.69 -4.32
CA LEU A 125 14.75 -11.90 -2.88
C LEU A 125 14.04 -13.23 -2.61
N THR A 126 14.35 -13.87 -1.48
CA THR A 126 13.54 -14.98 -0.97
C THR A 126 12.23 -14.44 -0.35
N PRO A 127 11.17 -15.26 -0.22
CA PRO A 127 9.98 -14.87 0.52
C PRO A 127 10.31 -14.34 1.93
N GLN A 128 11.20 -15.03 2.67
CA GLN A 128 11.60 -14.60 4.01
C GLN A 128 12.28 -13.21 4.00
N ALA A 129 13.21 -12.97 3.07
CA ALA A 129 13.88 -11.67 2.95
C ALA A 129 12.89 -10.56 2.62
N ALA A 130 11.86 -10.85 1.79
CA ALA A 130 10.80 -9.89 1.49
C ALA A 130 9.95 -9.56 2.72
N PHE A 131 9.62 -10.54 3.56
CA PHE A 131 8.93 -10.32 4.84
C PHE A 131 9.81 -9.57 5.84
N ASP A 132 11.09 -9.89 5.95
CA ASP A 132 12.03 -9.22 6.84
C ASP A 132 12.17 -7.74 6.49
N VAL A 133 12.40 -7.41 5.21
CA VAL A 133 12.54 -6.01 4.78
C VAL A 133 11.20 -5.27 4.82
N SER A 134 10.08 -5.92 4.53
CA SER A 134 8.74 -5.34 4.70
C SER A 134 8.49 -4.94 6.17
N THR A 135 8.85 -5.83 7.10
CA THR A 135 8.75 -5.55 8.53
C THR A 135 9.64 -4.36 8.91
N TYR A 136 10.91 -4.34 8.49
CA TYR A 136 11.80 -3.22 8.74
C TYR A 136 11.27 -1.89 8.24
N ILE A 137 10.77 -1.82 7.00
CA ILE A 137 10.21 -0.61 6.40
C ILE A 137 8.98 -0.16 7.18
N ASN A 138 8.12 -1.09 7.59
CA ASN A 138 6.85 -0.77 8.26
C ASN A 138 6.98 -0.50 9.77
N THR A 139 8.15 -0.73 10.39
CA THR A 139 8.45 -0.22 11.73
C THR A 139 8.92 1.24 11.74
N ARG A 140 9.10 1.86 10.58
CA ARG A 140 9.57 3.25 10.49
C ARG A 140 8.41 4.23 10.55
N PRO A 141 8.63 5.45 11.12
CA PRO A 141 7.58 6.47 11.20
C PRO A 141 7.07 6.86 9.83
N ARG A 142 5.77 7.04 9.73
CA ARG A 142 5.07 7.50 8.52
C ARG A 142 3.86 8.35 8.90
N PRO A 143 3.26 9.10 7.95
CA PRO A 143 2.07 9.87 8.24
C PRO A 143 0.89 9.00 8.67
N ASP A 144 0.10 9.51 9.58
CA ASP A 144 -1.19 8.92 9.93
C ASP A 144 -2.23 9.20 8.85
N PHE A 145 -3.04 8.19 8.52
CA PHE A 145 -4.21 8.40 7.66
C PHE A 145 -5.34 9.06 8.46
N PRO A 146 -5.77 10.28 8.10
CA PRO A 146 -6.81 10.99 8.86
C PRO A 146 -8.15 10.27 8.89
N GLY A 147 -8.44 9.47 7.84
CA GLY A 147 -9.69 8.71 7.70
C GLY A 147 -9.73 7.37 8.43
N ARG A 148 -8.66 6.97 9.14
CA ARG A 148 -8.51 5.63 9.75
C ARG A 148 -9.65 5.19 10.66
N THR A 149 -10.35 6.13 11.30
CA THR A 149 -11.47 5.84 12.19
C THR A 149 -12.70 5.30 11.47
N ARG A 150 -12.77 5.49 10.14
CA ARG A 150 -13.87 5.01 9.29
C ARG A 150 -13.54 3.68 8.61
N ASP A 151 -12.31 3.20 8.76
CA ASP A 151 -11.91 1.92 8.16
C ASP A 151 -12.56 0.77 8.93
N TRP A 152 -12.98 -0.22 8.20
CA TRP A 152 -13.63 -1.44 8.71
C TRP A 152 -14.78 -1.18 9.70
N PRO A 153 -15.78 -0.36 9.35
CA PRO A 153 -16.87 0.03 10.26
C PRO A 153 -17.74 -1.16 10.71
N ARG A 154 -17.63 -2.29 10.03
CA ARG A 154 -18.32 -3.54 10.33
C ARG A 154 -17.40 -4.62 10.89
N GLY A 155 -16.19 -4.26 11.33
CA GLY A 155 -15.16 -5.22 11.73
C GLY A 155 -14.37 -5.77 10.55
N GLY A 156 -13.56 -6.82 10.78
CA GLY A 156 -12.72 -7.41 9.73
C GLY A 156 -11.42 -6.67 9.47
N LYS A 157 -10.94 -5.86 10.43
CA LYS A 157 -9.61 -5.25 10.35
C LYS A 157 -8.56 -6.34 10.13
N PRO A 158 -7.70 -6.21 9.09
CA PRO A 158 -6.59 -7.13 8.89
C PRO A 158 -5.64 -7.16 10.11
N PRO A 159 -5.13 -8.34 10.50
CA PRO A 159 -4.28 -8.46 11.68
C PRO A 159 -2.94 -7.71 11.57
N ASP A 160 -2.50 -7.43 10.34
CA ASP A 160 -1.29 -6.69 10.02
C ASP A 160 -1.54 -5.20 9.71
N ALA A 161 -2.75 -4.68 9.99
CA ALA A 161 -3.01 -3.24 9.90
C ALA A 161 -2.42 -2.52 11.11
N ASP A 162 -1.59 -1.52 10.84
CA ASP A 162 -0.68 -0.87 11.81
C ASP A 162 -1.37 0.16 12.74
N TYR A 163 -2.67 0.36 12.68
CA TYR A 163 -3.34 1.35 13.53
C TYR A 163 -4.58 0.80 14.22
N HIS A 164 -4.85 1.36 15.41
CA HIS A 164 -6.05 1.03 16.15
C HIS A 164 -7.25 1.79 15.60
N ILE A 165 -8.34 1.05 15.34
CA ILE A 165 -9.66 1.66 15.11
C ILE A 165 -10.20 2.05 16.48
N LEU A 166 -10.64 3.31 16.61
CA LEU A 166 -11.41 3.67 17.80
C LEU A 166 -12.70 2.83 17.82
N PRO A 167 -13.07 2.24 18.97
CA PRO A 167 -14.34 1.54 19.04
C PRO A 167 -15.46 2.49 18.62
N VAL A 168 -16.31 2.04 17.70
CA VAL A 168 -17.54 2.75 17.38
C VAL A 168 -18.32 2.89 18.68
N THR A 169 -18.34 4.08 19.24
CA THR A 169 -19.23 4.38 20.36
C THR A 169 -20.65 4.26 19.82
N THR A 170 -21.30 3.15 20.12
CA THR A 170 -22.74 2.93 19.92
C THR A 170 -23.50 3.92 20.80
N LYS A 171 -23.55 5.18 20.38
CA LYS A 171 -24.52 6.17 20.84
C LYS A 171 -25.42 6.48 19.66
N GLU A 172 -26.38 5.62 19.42
CA GLU A 172 -27.67 5.95 18.81
C GLU A 172 -28.54 4.69 18.73
N LYS A 173 -28.96 4.22 19.92
CA LYS A 173 -30.20 3.45 20.05
C LYS A 173 -30.94 4.02 21.26
N SER A 174 -31.56 5.18 21.07
CA SER A 174 -32.73 5.60 21.84
C SER A 174 -33.25 6.92 21.26
N ARG A 175 -34.14 6.80 20.29
CA ARG A 175 -35.38 7.61 20.19
C ARG A 175 -36.22 7.08 19.03
#